data_713888e580d6440a0c615519366f731b
#
_entry.id   713888e580d6440a0c615519366f731b
#
_cell.length_a   1.000
_cell.length_b   1.000
_cell.length_c   1.000
_cell.angle_alpha   90.00
_cell.angle_beta   90.00
_cell.angle_gamma   90.00
#
_symmetry.space_group_name_H-M   'P 1'
#
loop_
_entity.id
_entity.type
_entity.pdbx_description
1 polymer ?
#
loop_
_entity_poly.entity_id
_entity_poly.type
_entity_poly.pdbx_seq_one_letter_code
_entity_poly.pdbx_strand_id
1 'polypeptide(L)'
;MKIEYITIDAGQRFDAVMPEIPTNSIINKTVTGCGATYAEINAPRHSVIIEPNVPVIEGKMKKHPQILGVFEGVTTEDIIDFLNTNYNDGYLKIMTTPESFPKVRSAMVQTHTDMHGEWFMLFDECERTIQDAGYRGSITLPMDDFFRCKQKAMVSATPIIPSDPRFEQQGFTMKILRPTYDHKPKMLLIHTNNTVGWVRTLMGQVKGKGHPLCIFLNSTDTIHRMICTYKIEKRCKVFCSYESVKKLRKRDFSRAYSSLEELDEINFFTSRFFSAVDIELPTTVCVLIVTDLSFAAHTVIDPTTEAVQIVGRFRNGVEDAAHIFSTNKEMPCKSREEIAARLEECEAVYKQVLQIEASGAGCDTRAQALEGMDYKRFMNADGTRNWFMWDNAYDDERIKRYYTDAELVREEYAKAFHTDCTEHIYPLSDCDRLQRINPRLKMKELFREIVRQLEILEQNRTWNEYYFLREEIQNQVPMMVDAYYALGAAEIERHNYNMNEIGKQIQENESQQLLTSEKVCGKVYDQLKTGDKLPVCVVNRFMNDLIMRFGIPYRKKVTAKMIGIYFEYKEVRTNKQRLIELGKRII
;
A
#
# COMPACT_ATOMS: atom_id res chain seq x y z
N MET A 1 21.90 9.48 -26.94
CA MET A 1 20.99 10.65 -27.11
C MET A 1 21.67 11.92 -26.60
N LYS A 2 21.65 13.05 -27.35
CA LYS A 2 22.20 14.36 -26.95
C LYS A 2 21.31 15.01 -25.91
N ILE A 3 21.88 15.69 -24.88
CA ILE A 3 21.15 16.42 -23.84
C ILE A 3 21.37 17.92 -24.03
N GLU A 4 20.29 18.69 -24.02
CA GLU A 4 20.29 20.14 -24.10
C GLU A 4 19.53 20.73 -22.89
N TYR A 5 20.06 21.82 -22.32
CA TYR A 5 19.47 22.47 -21.17
C TYR A 5 18.89 23.83 -21.58
N ILE A 6 17.67 24.09 -21.11
CA ILE A 6 16.94 25.35 -21.38
C ILE A 6 16.56 25.94 -20.03
N THR A 7 16.93 27.18 -19.78
CA THR A 7 16.58 27.88 -18.53
C THR A 7 15.13 28.33 -18.54
N ILE A 8 14.46 28.29 -17.40
CA ILE A 8 13.11 28.81 -17.18
C ILE A 8 13.07 29.58 -15.86
N ASP A 9 12.59 30.83 -15.90
CA ASP A 9 12.50 31.68 -14.73
C ASP A 9 11.21 31.51 -13.96
N ALA A 10 11.19 31.97 -12.70
CA ALA A 10 9.99 31.93 -11.87
C ALA A 10 8.80 32.65 -12.54
N GLY A 11 7.66 31.98 -12.60
CA GLY A 11 6.46 32.53 -13.26
C GLY A 11 6.45 32.46 -14.78
N GLN A 12 7.57 32.07 -15.41
CA GLN A 12 7.60 31.84 -16.86
C GLN A 12 6.82 30.56 -17.20
N ARG A 13 6.08 30.62 -18.30
CA ARG A 13 5.39 29.45 -18.85
C ARG A 13 6.26 28.76 -19.88
N PHE A 14 5.94 27.50 -20.17
CA PHE A 14 6.64 26.70 -21.17
C PHE A 14 6.67 27.36 -22.56
N ASP A 15 5.54 27.91 -23.01
CA ASP A 15 5.40 28.57 -24.32
C ASP A 15 6.27 29.83 -24.46
N ALA A 16 6.66 30.49 -23.37
CA ALA A 16 7.57 31.61 -23.39
C ALA A 16 9.03 31.23 -23.71
N VAL A 17 9.45 30.03 -23.33
CA VAL A 17 10.82 29.52 -23.56
C VAL A 17 10.90 28.53 -24.71
N MET A 18 9.78 27.91 -25.06
CA MET A 18 9.64 26.94 -26.16
C MET A 18 8.25 27.10 -26.79
N PRO A 19 8.10 28.07 -27.70
CA PRO A 19 6.81 28.36 -28.35
C PRO A 19 6.24 27.18 -29.13
N GLU A 20 7.13 26.38 -29.74
CA GLU A 20 6.77 25.13 -30.41
C GLU A 20 7.64 23.99 -29.89
N ILE A 21 7.02 22.85 -29.63
CA ILE A 21 7.73 21.65 -29.25
C ILE A 21 8.49 21.10 -30.48
N PRO A 22 9.84 21.02 -30.43
CA PRO A 22 10.61 20.57 -31.57
C PRO A 22 10.42 19.07 -31.83
N THR A 23 10.45 18.69 -33.09
CA THR A 23 10.36 17.27 -33.49
C THR A 23 11.57 16.47 -33.00
N ASN A 24 11.41 15.16 -32.86
CA ASN A 24 12.41 14.22 -32.38
C ASN A 24 13.03 14.67 -31.04
N SER A 25 12.20 15.07 -30.10
CA SER A 25 12.63 15.48 -28.77
C SER A 25 11.89 14.75 -27.66
N ILE A 26 12.61 14.50 -26.56
CA ILE A 26 12.03 14.12 -25.27
C ILE A 26 12.23 15.32 -24.36
N ILE A 27 11.13 15.90 -23.89
CA ILE A 27 11.15 17.10 -23.06
C ILE A 27 10.99 16.72 -21.59
N ASN A 28 11.99 17.02 -20.80
CA ASN A 28 11.88 17.01 -19.35
C ASN A 28 11.44 18.39 -18.86
N LYS A 29 10.19 18.52 -18.47
CA LYS A 29 9.62 19.76 -17.93
C LYS A 29 10.22 20.15 -16.58
N THR A 30 10.79 19.19 -15.83
CA THR A 30 11.30 19.33 -14.45
C THR A 30 10.23 19.78 -13.46
N VAL A 31 9.43 20.78 -13.82
CA VAL A 31 8.33 21.32 -13.00
C VAL A 31 7.00 20.88 -13.60
N THR A 32 6.13 20.33 -12.75
CA THR A 32 4.76 19.97 -13.14
C THR A 32 3.92 21.22 -13.42
N GLY A 33 2.99 21.15 -14.39
CA GLY A 33 2.06 22.25 -14.66
C GLY A 33 2.64 23.47 -15.37
N CYS A 34 3.88 23.42 -15.88
CA CYS A 34 4.49 24.55 -16.60
C CYS A 34 3.83 24.90 -17.94
N GLY A 35 2.93 24.03 -18.48
CA GLY A 35 2.10 24.36 -19.65
C GLY A 35 2.57 23.76 -20.98
N ALA A 36 3.34 22.68 -21.01
CA ALA A 36 3.78 22.06 -22.27
C ALA A 36 2.62 21.56 -23.14
N THR A 37 1.63 20.86 -22.58
CA THR A 37 0.42 20.44 -23.29
C THR A 37 -0.37 21.64 -23.80
N TYR A 38 -0.45 22.71 -23.00
CA TYR A 38 -1.09 23.96 -23.41
C TYR A 38 -0.38 24.60 -24.62
N ALA A 39 0.95 24.60 -24.65
CA ALA A 39 1.73 25.11 -25.79
C ALA A 39 1.37 24.32 -27.06
N GLU A 40 1.28 23.00 -27.02
CA GLU A 40 0.91 22.19 -28.18
C GLU A 40 -0.54 22.38 -28.61
N ILE A 41 -1.47 22.56 -27.68
CA ILE A 41 -2.88 22.85 -28.01
C ILE A 41 -2.98 24.14 -28.83
N ASN A 42 -2.14 25.15 -28.53
CA ASN A 42 -2.15 26.45 -29.21
C ASN A 42 -1.13 26.56 -30.35
N ALA A 43 -0.32 25.53 -30.60
CA ALA A 43 0.65 25.54 -31.69
C ALA A 43 -0.05 25.59 -33.08
N PRO A 44 0.50 26.33 -34.06
CA PRO A 44 -0.10 26.50 -35.38
C PRO A 44 0.16 25.30 -36.30
N ARG A 45 -0.29 24.11 -35.86
CA ARG A 45 -0.19 22.85 -36.60
C ARG A 45 -1.27 21.87 -36.15
N HIS A 46 -1.63 20.90 -37.02
CA HIS A 46 -2.48 19.79 -36.62
C HIS A 46 -1.75 18.88 -35.65
N SER A 47 -2.43 18.40 -34.58
CA SER A 47 -1.79 17.57 -33.57
C SER A 47 -2.67 16.46 -33.06
N VAL A 48 -2.06 15.27 -32.90
CA VAL A 48 -2.58 14.16 -32.09
C VAL A 48 -1.79 14.13 -30.79
N ILE A 49 -2.46 14.37 -29.68
CA ILE A 49 -1.87 14.34 -28.34
C ILE A 49 -2.30 13.05 -27.65
N ILE A 50 -1.36 12.17 -27.40
CA ILE A 50 -1.59 10.94 -26.63
C ILE A 50 -1.50 11.27 -25.15
N GLU A 51 -2.61 11.14 -24.45
CA GLU A 51 -2.74 11.41 -23.02
C GLU A 51 -3.18 10.11 -22.30
N PRO A 52 -2.39 9.57 -21.37
CA PRO A 52 -2.70 8.29 -20.73
C PRO A 52 -4.03 8.24 -19.99
N ASN A 53 -4.59 9.40 -19.60
CA ASN A 53 -5.67 9.47 -18.63
C ASN A 53 -6.89 10.29 -19.12
N VAL A 54 -8.05 9.65 -19.14
CA VAL A 54 -9.33 10.27 -19.55
C VAL A 54 -9.67 11.56 -18.78
N PRO A 55 -9.53 11.64 -17.44
CA PRO A 55 -9.89 12.86 -16.72
C PRO A 55 -9.08 14.11 -17.13
N VAL A 56 -7.83 13.91 -17.59
CA VAL A 56 -7.02 15.02 -18.13
C VAL A 56 -7.60 15.50 -19.46
N ILE A 57 -7.98 14.57 -20.35
CA ILE A 57 -8.62 14.87 -21.63
C ILE A 57 -9.90 15.68 -21.39
N GLU A 58 -10.80 15.18 -20.53
CA GLU A 58 -12.06 15.86 -20.18
C GLU A 58 -11.83 17.27 -19.59
N GLY A 59 -10.83 17.40 -18.71
CA GLY A 59 -10.45 18.69 -18.13
C GLY A 59 -9.94 19.68 -19.17
N LYS A 60 -9.18 19.19 -20.17
CA LYS A 60 -8.68 20.02 -21.29
C LYS A 60 -9.80 20.41 -22.25
N MET A 61 -10.70 19.50 -22.60
CA MET A 61 -11.87 19.80 -23.44
C MET A 61 -12.76 20.91 -22.84
N LYS A 62 -12.97 20.90 -21.51
CA LYS A 62 -13.72 21.97 -20.83
C LYS A 62 -13.08 23.35 -20.96
N LYS A 63 -11.73 23.41 -20.94
CA LYS A 63 -10.95 24.67 -21.07
C LYS A 63 -10.70 25.07 -22.52
N HIS A 64 -10.70 24.10 -23.44
CA HIS A 64 -10.38 24.25 -24.86
C HIS A 64 -11.43 23.53 -25.72
N PRO A 65 -12.60 24.11 -25.99
CA PRO A 65 -13.71 23.46 -26.70
C PRO A 65 -13.39 23.00 -28.14
N GLN A 66 -12.29 23.54 -28.73
CA GLN A 66 -11.82 23.16 -30.06
C GLN A 66 -11.13 21.78 -30.12
N ILE A 67 -10.87 21.15 -28.98
CA ILE A 67 -10.21 19.83 -28.92
C ILE A 67 -11.26 18.75 -29.06
N LEU A 68 -11.02 17.78 -29.95
CA LEU A 68 -11.74 16.51 -29.91
C LEU A 68 -11.05 15.55 -28.92
N GLY A 69 -11.74 15.19 -27.85
CA GLY A 69 -11.29 14.13 -26.93
C GLY A 69 -11.78 12.77 -27.38
N VAL A 70 -10.89 11.78 -27.51
CA VAL A 70 -11.19 10.43 -27.98
C VAL A 70 -10.83 9.41 -26.90
N PHE A 71 -11.87 8.81 -26.28
CA PHE A 71 -11.76 7.80 -25.23
C PHE A 71 -12.95 6.83 -25.30
N GLU A 72 -13.20 6.06 -24.28
CA GLU A 72 -14.33 5.13 -24.24
C GLU A 72 -15.66 5.85 -24.52
N GLY A 73 -16.48 5.31 -25.45
CA GLY A 73 -17.74 5.91 -25.86
C GLY A 73 -17.69 6.79 -27.13
N VAL A 74 -16.51 7.32 -27.51
CA VAL A 74 -16.35 8.04 -28.79
C VAL A 74 -16.14 7.04 -29.92
N THR A 75 -16.86 7.19 -31.02
CA THR A 75 -16.82 6.29 -32.19
C THR A 75 -15.83 6.78 -33.26
N THR A 76 -15.53 5.93 -34.24
CA THR A 76 -14.72 6.31 -35.41
C THR A 76 -15.47 7.31 -36.26
N GLU A 77 -16.80 7.20 -36.37
CA GLU A 77 -17.68 8.11 -37.11
C GLU A 77 -17.64 9.52 -36.52
N ASP A 78 -17.67 9.67 -35.20
CA ASP A 78 -17.55 10.98 -34.53
C ASP A 78 -16.23 11.68 -34.91
N ILE A 79 -15.14 10.92 -35.07
CA ILE A 79 -13.83 11.44 -35.47
C ILE A 79 -13.85 11.83 -36.95
N ILE A 80 -14.46 11.02 -37.82
CA ILE A 80 -14.62 11.33 -39.25
C ILE A 80 -15.40 12.62 -39.43
N ASP A 81 -16.51 12.78 -38.73
CA ASP A 81 -17.34 13.98 -38.79
C ASP A 81 -16.56 15.22 -38.32
N PHE A 82 -15.78 15.08 -37.24
CA PHE A 82 -14.91 16.16 -36.77
C PHE A 82 -13.85 16.57 -37.81
N LEU A 83 -13.17 15.60 -38.42
CA LEU A 83 -12.16 15.84 -39.45
C LEU A 83 -12.77 16.53 -40.67
N ASN A 84 -13.90 16.05 -41.19
CA ASN A 84 -14.55 16.60 -42.39
C ASN A 84 -15.13 18.01 -42.16
N THR A 85 -15.68 18.27 -40.98
CA THR A 85 -16.37 19.53 -40.69
C THR A 85 -15.38 20.66 -40.42
N ASN A 86 -14.25 20.37 -39.75
CA ASN A 86 -13.38 21.43 -39.20
C ASN A 86 -12.04 21.57 -39.94
N TYR A 87 -11.73 20.75 -40.95
CA TYR A 87 -10.41 20.74 -41.59
C TYR A 87 -10.01 22.08 -42.21
N ASN A 88 -10.98 22.88 -42.64
CA ASN A 88 -10.74 24.19 -43.23
C ASN A 88 -10.79 25.38 -42.25
N ASP A 89 -11.13 25.10 -40.96
CA ASP A 89 -11.37 26.15 -39.98
C ASP A 89 -10.14 26.46 -39.08
N GLY A 90 -8.99 25.84 -39.41
CA GLY A 90 -7.75 26.06 -38.68
C GLY A 90 -7.04 24.76 -38.32
N TYR A 91 -6.20 24.80 -37.26
CA TYR A 91 -5.41 23.65 -36.84
C TYR A 91 -6.21 22.72 -35.90
N LEU A 92 -6.44 21.50 -36.32
CA LEU A 92 -7.19 20.53 -35.57
C LEU A 92 -6.34 19.90 -34.44
N LYS A 93 -6.98 19.69 -33.29
CA LYS A 93 -6.37 19.09 -32.13
C LYS A 93 -7.21 17.88 -31.70
N ILE A 94 -6.61 16.70 -31.74
CA ILE A 94 -7.21 15.45 -31.23
C ILE A 94 -6.41 15.03 -30.00
N MET A 95 -7.07 14.85 -28.87
CA MET A 95 -6.47 14.31 -27.66
C MET A 95 -7.06 12.94 -27.38
N THR A 96 -6.24 11.90 -27.29
CA THR A 96 -6.72 10.52 -27.20
C THR A 96 -5.96 9.69 -26.17
N THR A 97 -6.66 8.71 -25.56
CA THR A 97 -5.97 7.69 -24.77
C THR A 97 -5.25 6.70 -25.71
N PRO A 98 -4.17 6.06 -25.26
CA PRO A 98 -3.47 5.02 -26.05
C PRO A 98 -4.41 3.92 -26.55
N GLU A 99 -5.37 3.49 -25.73
CA GLU A 99 -6.36 2.45 -26.08
C GLU A 99 -7.32 2.87 -27.19
N SER A 100 -7.66 4.17 -27.23
CA SER A 100 -8.59 4.71 -28.21
C SER A 100 -7.91 5.23 -29.48
N PHE A 101 -6.57 5.35 -29.46
CA PHE A 101 -5.79 5.79 -30.63
C PHE A 101 -6.05 4.98 -31.91
N PRO A 102 -6.28 3.66 -31.89
CA PRO A 102 -6.65 2.91 -33.11
C PRO A 102 -7.89 3.46 -33.84
N LYS A 103 -8.85 4.08 -33.11
CA LYS A 103 -10.02 4.72 -33.71
C LYS A 103 -9.61 6.00 -34.49
N VAL A 104 -8.69 6.80 -33.92
CA VAL A 104 -8.13 7.99 -34.60
C VAL A 104 -7.42 7.59 -35.87
N ARG A 105 -6.56 6.55 -35.80
CA ARG A 105 -5.87 6.02 -36.98
C ARG A 105 -6.87 5.54 -38.05
N SER A 106 -7.90 4.80 -37.66
CA SER A 106 -8.92 4.29 -38.57
C SER A 106 -9.67 5.44 -39.27
N ALA A 107 -10.08 6.46 -38.52
CA ALA A 107 -10.78 7.63 -39.06
C ALA A 107 -9.90 8.39 -40.05
N MET A 108 -8.62 8.64 -39.72
CA MET A 108 -7.67 9.32 -40.61
C MET A 108 -7.42 8.56 -41.93
N VAL A 109 -7.35 7.21 -41.86
CA VAL A 109 -7.25 6.38 -43.08
C VAL A 109 -8.51 6.52 -43.94
N GLN A 110 -9.71 6.51 -43.34
CA GLN A 110 -10.97 6.62 -44.06
C GLN A 110 -11.20 8.01 -44.69
N THR A 111 -10.68 9.06 -44.07
CA THR A 111 -10.75 10.44 -44.56
C THR A 111 -9.58 10.80 -45.47
N HIS A 112 -8.69 9.86 -45.79
CA HIS A 112 -7.46 10.09 -46.54
C HIS A 112 -6.53 11.18 -45.94
N THR A 113 -6.58 11.38 -44.60
CA THR A 113 -5.74 12.33 -43.88
C THR A 113 -4.33 11.76 -43.70
N ASP A 114 -3.29 12.45 -44.12
CA ASP A 114 -1.89 12.02 -43.94
C ASP A 114 -1.39 12.32 -42.54
N MET A 115 -1.78 11.43 -41.59
CA MET A 115 -1.36 11.52 -40.19
C MET A 115 0.16 11.53 -40.04
N HIS A 116 0.87 10.74 -40.82
CA HIS A 116 2.31 10.57 -40.66
C HIS A 116 3.13 11.73 -41.26
N GLY A 117 2.61 12.38 -42.28
CA GLY A 117 3.30 13.47 -42.99
C GLY A 117 2.97 14.86 -42.49
N GLU A 118 1.72 15.10 -42.11
CA GLU A 118 1.17 16.44 -41.87
C GLU A 118 0.87 16.74 -40.40
N TRP A 119 0.67 15.69 -39.56
CA TRP A 119 0.31 15.88 -38.17
C TRP A 119 1.50 15.74 -37.24
N PHE A 120 1.50 16.55 -36.18
CA PHE A 120 2.43 16.40 -35.06
C PHE A 120 1.87 15.41 -34.05
N MET A 121 2.66 14.42 -33.65
CA MET A 121 2.25 13.49 -32.60
C MET A 121 3.01 13.79 -31.30
N LEU A 122 2.28 14.16 -30.25
CA LEU A 122 2.81 14.39 -28.92
C LEU A 122 2.41 13.26 -27.99
N PHE A 123 3.37 12.67 -27.28
CA PHE A 123 3.09 11.77 -26.17
C PHE A 123 3.31 12.53 -24.85
N ASP A 124 2.22 12.85 -24.14
CA ASP A 124 2.28 13.53 -22.84
C ASP A 124 2.38 12.49 -21.71
N GLU A 125 2.99 12.84 -20.58
CA GLU A 125 3.32 11.97 -19.45
C GLU A 125 3.99 10.65 -19.92
N CYS A 126 5.03 10.82 -20.74
CA CYS A 126 5.64 9.72 -21.49
C CYS A 126 6.34 8.65 -20.65
N GLU A 127 6.69 8.92 -19.38
CA GLU A 127 7.20 7.92 -18.45
C GLU A 127 6.21 6.75 -18.28
N ARG A 128 4.92 7.00 -18.48
CA ARG A 128 3.88 5.98 -18.40
C ARG A 128 4.02 4.88 -19.45
N THR A 129 4.63 5.19 -20.59
CA THR A 129 4.91 4.16 -21.61
C THR A 129 5.82 3.05 -21.09
N ILE A 130 6.62 3.36 -20.06
CA ILE A 130 7.50 2.41 -19.37
C ILE A 130 6.85 1.92 -18.08
N GLN A 131 6.46 2.81 -17.19
CA GLN A 131 5.97 2.44 -15.85
C GLN A 131 4.69 1.61 -15.89
N ASP A 132 3.78 1.90 -16.81
CA ASP A 132 2.50 1.19 -16.91
C ASP A 132 2.56 -0.04 -17.84
N ALA A 133 3.62 -0.24 -18.62
CA ALA A 133 3.70 -1.29 -19.64
C ALA A 133 3.42 -2.70 -19.08
N GLY A 134 3.86 -2.98 -17.86
CA GLY A 134 3.73 -4.29 -17.23
C GLY A 134 2.28 -4.73 -16.95
N TYR A 135 1.38 -3.79 -16.68
CA TYR A 135 -0.03 -4.06 -16.37
C TYR A 135 -1.02 -3.44 -17.38
N ARG A 136 -0.56 -2.50 -18.21
CA ARG A 136 -1.34 -1.78 -19.21
C ARG A 136 -0.61 -1.83 -20.56
N GLY A 137 -0.45 -3.03 -21.12
CA GLY A 137 0.29 -3.22 -22.38
C GLY A 137 -0.24 -2.40 -23.57
N SER A 138 -1.49 -1.96 -23.51
CA SER A 138 -2.12 -1.06 -24.49
C SER A 138 -1.53 0.34 -24.53
N ILE A 139 -0.77 0.76 -23.51
CA ILE A 139 -0.17 2.10 -23.45
C ILE A 139 0.84 2.35 -24.58
N THR A 140 1.42 1.30 -25.12
CA THR A 140 2.40 1.37 -26.22
C THR A 140 1.79 1.22 -27.61
N LEU A 141 0.46 1.05 -27.74
CA LEU A 141 -0.23 0.91 -29.03
C LEU A 141 0.07 2.03 -30.05
N PRO A 142 0.23 3.31 -29.65
CA PRO A 142 0.54 4.38 -30.60
C PRO A 142 1.99 4.39 -31.08
N MET A 143 2.90 3.61 -30.48
CA MET A 143 4.35 3.81 -30.65
C MET A 143 4.84 3.54 -32.08
N ASP A 144 4.26 2.57 -32.82
CA ASP A 144 4.68 2.32 -34.19
C ASP A 144 4.27 3.46 -35.13
N ASP A 145 3.07 4.02 -34.95
CA ASP A 145 2.63 5.19 -35.69
C ASP A 145 3.42 6.43 -35.25
N PHE A 146 3.74 6.56 -33.96
CA PHE A 146 4.61 7.62 -33.45
C PHE A 146 5.95 7.66 -34.18
N PHE A 147 6.63 6.52 -34.33
CA PHE A 147 7.91 6.47 -35.04
C PHE A 147 7.77 6.71 -36.56
N ARG A 148 6.60 6.46 -37.15
CA ARG A 148 6.31 6.77 -38.57
C ARG A 148 6.04 8.25 -38.82
N CYS A 149 5.52 8.99 -37.81
CA CYS A 149 5.26 10.41 -37.96
C CYS A 149 6.55 11.18 -38.23
N LYS A 150 6.53 12.09 -39.20
CA LYS A 150 7.66 13.02 -39.49
C LYS A 150 7.89 13.99 -38.34
N GLN A 151 6.80 14.43 -37.71
CA GLN A 151 6.85 15.40 -36.61
C GLN A 151 6.30 14.75 -35.34
N LYS A 152 7.13 14.68 -34.29
CA LYS A 152 6.76 14.01 -33.05
C LYS A 152 7.65 14.37 -31.88
N ALA A 153 7.11 14.31 -30.69
CA ALA A 153 7.87 14.47 -29.45
C ALA A 153 7.22 13.75 -28.29
N MET A 154 8.00 13.59 -27.24
CA MET A 154 7.55 13.12 -25.93
C MET A 154 7.75 14.20 -24.89
N VAL A 155 6.86 14.30 -23.90
CA VAL A 155 6.96 15.29 -22.84
C VAL A 155 6.53 14.71 -21.50
N SER A 156 7.27 15.03 -20.44
CA SER A 156 6.90 14.75 -19.05
C SER A 156 7.65 15.67 -18.09
N ALA A 157 7.18 15.78 -16.85
CA ALA A 157 7.97 16.37 -15.77
C ALA A 157 9.12 15.45 -15.32
N THR A 158 8.94 14.15 -15.52
CA THR A 158 9.83 13.10 -15.01
C THR A 158 10.04 12.00 -16.06
N PRO A 159 10.50 12.32 -17.29
CA PRO A 159 10.60 11.33 -18.35
C PRO A 159 11.66 10.27 -18.04
N ILE A 160 11.33 9.04 -18.32
CA ILE A 160 12.26 7.92 -18.34
C ILE A 160 12.74 7.76 -19.79
N ILE A 161 14.05 7.68 -19.99
CA ILE A 161 14.63 7.52 -21.33
C ILE A 161 14.42 6.09 -21.81
N PRO A 162 13.64 5.86 -22.89
CA PRO A 162 13.42 4.52 -23.41
C PRO A 162 14.69 3.95 -24.04
N SER A 163 14.90 2.63 -23.93
CA SER A 163 16.02 1.94 -24.56
C SER A 163 15.74 1.50 -26.01
N ASP A 164 14.55 1.79 -26.55
CA ASP A 164 14.22 1.49 -27.94
C ASP A 164 15.19 2.19 -28.90
N PRO A 165 15.93 1.41 -29.74
CA PRO A 165 16.97 1.98 -30.62
C PRO A 165 16.42 2.97 -31.66
N ARG A 166 15.12 2.95 -31.95
CA ARG A 166 14.49 3.89 -32.90
C ARG A 166 14.63 5.35 -32.44
N PHE A 167 14.71 5.62 -31.14
CA PHE A 167 14.96 6.98 -30.63
C PHE A 167 16.33 7.50 -31.06
N GLU A 168 17.38 6.69 -30.96
CA GLU A 168 18.72 7.09 -31.37
C GLU A 168 18.85 7.15 -32.89
N GLN A 169 18.33 6.15 -33.61
CA GLN A 169 18.33 6.09 -35.06
C GLN A 169 17.64 7.27 -35.72
N GLN A 170 16.61 7.84 -35.08
CA GLN A 170 15.88 9.01 -35.57
C GLN A 170 16.40 10.35 -34.99
N GLY A 171 17.53 10.31 -34.29
CA GLY A 171 18.21 11.51 -33.82
C GLY A 171 17.47 12.28 -32.71
N PHE A 172 16.76 11.56 -31.83
CA PHE A 172 16.09 12.20 -30.70
C PHE A 172 17.09 12.90 -29.77
N THR A 173 16.68 14.06 -29.26
CA THR A 173 17.41 14.84 -28.26
C THR A 173 16.61 14.97 -26.98
N MET A 174 17.30 14.91 -25.84
CA MET A 174 16.71 15.21 -24.54
C MET A 174 16.83 16.70 -24.23
N LYS A 175 15.71 17.37 -24.02
CA LYS A 175 15.69 18.78 -23.62
C LYS A 175 15.21 18.91 -22.20
N ILE A 176 16.05 19.47 -21.32
CA ILE A 176 15.76 19.57 -19.89
C ILE A 176 15.55 21.05 -19.54
N LEU A 177 14.35 21.39 -19.08
CA LEU A 177 14.08 22.70 -18.51
C LEU A 177 14.78 22.81 -17.15
N ARG A 178 15.62 23.81 -16.98
CA ARG A 178 16.31 24.12 -15.72
C ARG A 178 15.71 25.38 -15.09
N PRO A 179 14.92 25.24 -14.01
CA PRO A 179 14.47 26.40 -13.25
C PRO A 179 15.66 27.17 -12.68
N THR A 180 15.61 28.51 -12.78
CA THR A 180 16.60 29.41 -12.17
C THR A 180 16.32 29.70 -10.69
N TYR A 181 15.23 29.15 -10.18
CA TYR A 181 14.74 29.29 -8.81
C TYR A 181 14.66 27.94 -8.10
N ASP A 182 14.58 27.98 -6.79
CA ASP A 182 14.33 26.78 -6.01
C ASP A 182 12.88 26.30 -6.21
N HIS A 183 12.74 25.14 -6.84
CA HIS A 183 11.47 24.54 -7.22
C HIS A 183 11.17 23.24 -6.46
N LYS A 184 12.12 22.77 -5.64
CA LYS A 184 11.96 21.53 -4.91
C LYS A 184 10.99 21.71 -3.73
N PRO A 185 9.89 20.94 -3.67
CA PRO A 185 9.03 20.95 -2.51
C PRO A 185 9.71 20.26 -1.32
N LYS A 186 9.20 20.52 -0.11
CA LYS A 186 9.64 19.81 1.11
C LYS A 186 8.96 18.45 1.20
N MET A 187 9.68 17.45 1.71
CA MET A 187 9.18 16.10 1.97
C MET A 187 9.73 15.57 3.30
N LEU A 188 8.85 15.26 4.24
CA LEU A 188 9.21 14.57 5.46
C LEU A 188 9.26 13.06 5.20
N LEU A 189 10.41 12.44 5.36
CA LEU A 189 10.62 11.01 5.22
C LEU A 189 10.54 10.34 6.60
N ILE A 190 9.65 9.40 6.77
CA ILE A 190 9.46 8.66 8.03
C ILE A 190 9.75 7.19 7.76
N HIS A 191 10.97 6.77 8.11
CA HIS A 191 11.37 5.36 8.06
C HIS A 191 10.86 4.63 9.29
N THR A 192 10.05 3.58 9.11
CA THR A 192 9.48 2.85 10.24
C THR A 192 9.14 1.39 9.88
N ASN A 193 9.15 0.52 10.88
CA ASN A 193 8.62 -0.83 10.80
C ASN A 193 7.18 -0.95 11.34
N ASN A 194 6.52 0.20 11.63
CA ASN A 194 5.13 0.30 12.08
C ASN A 194 4.37 1.36 11.25
N THR A 195 4.23 1.09 9.96
CA THR A 195 3.60 1.98 8.98
C THR A 195 2.15 2.32 9.35
N VAL A 196 1.39 1.32 9.76
CA VAL A 196 -0.03 1.49 10.15
C VAL A 196 -0.16 2.43 11.35
N GLY A 197 0.67 2.28 12.37
CA GLY A 197 0.67 3.18 13.54
C GLY A 197 1.00 4.63 13.16
N TRP A 198 1.99 4.84 12.30
CA TRP A 198 2.38 6.17 11.87
C TRP A 198 1.33 6.86 11.00
N VAL A 199 0.65 6.15 10.10
CA VAL A 199 -0.50 6.71 9.36
C VAL A 199 -1.55 7.24 10.35
N ARG A 200 -1.88 6.49 11.40
CA ARG A 200 -2.81 6.93 12.44
C ARG A 200 -2.32 8.16 13.19
N THR A 201 -1.05 8.21 13.54
CA THR A 201 -0.43 9.35 14.24
C THR A 201 -0.54 10.62 13.42
N LEU A 202 -0.17 10.58 12.12
CA LEU A 202 -0.27 11.75 11.25
C LEU A 202 -1.72 12.16 10.98
N MET A 203 -2.65 11.21 10.83
CA MET A 203 -4.08 11.52 10.74
C MET A 203 -4.56 12.32 11.98
N GLY A 204 -4.06 11.97 13.17
CA GLY A 204 -4.36 12.69 14.41
C GLY A 204 -3.80 14.11 14.43
N GLN A 205 -2.60 14.32 13.90
CA GLN A 205 -1.93 15.63 13.86
C GLN A 205 -2.58 16.60 12.85
N VAL A 206 -3.10 16.09 11.73
CA VAL A 206 -3.76 16.91 10.69
C VAL A 206 -5.21 17.24 11.07
N LYS A 207 -5.80 16.45 11.96
CA LYS A 207 -7.20 16.65 12.39
C LYS A 207 -7.41 18.06 12.96
N GLY A 208 -8.37 18.79 12.37
CA GLY A 208 -8.75 20.14 12.81
C GLY A 208 -7.89 21.27 12.25
N LYS A 209 -6.88 20.99 11.42
CA LYS A 209 -6.10 22.04 10.73
C LYS A 209 -6.84 22.69 9.55
N GLY A 210 -7.99 22.16 9.14
CA GLY A 210 -8.77 22.70 8.03
C GLY A 210 -8.31 22.30 6.63
N HIS A 211 -7.28 21.46 6.53
CA HIS A 211 -6.75 20.95 5.26
C HIS A 211 -7.14 19.47 5.08
N PRO A 212 -7.69 19.06 3.91
CA PRO A 212 -7.92 17.66 3.61
C PRO A 212 -6.62 16.86 3.65
N LEU A 213 -6.66 15.66 4.23
CA LEU A 213 -5.56 14.71 4.17
C LEU A 213 -5.73 13.79 2.97
N CYS A 214 -4.75 13.77 2.07
CA CYS A 214 -4.69 12.95 0.88
C CYS A 214 -3.62 11.87 1.04
N ILE A 215 -4.05 10.61 1.20
CA ILE A 215 -3.18 9.45 1.46
C ILE A 215 -3.04 8.64 0.17
N PHE A 216 -1.83 8.53 -0.34
CA PHE A 216 -1.48 7.79 -1.55
C PHE A 216 -0.91 6.42 -1.17
N LEU A 217 -1.68 5.36 -1.44
CA LEU A 217 -1.34 3.97 -1.09
C LEU A 217 -1.87 3.01 -2.16
N ASN A 218 -0.99 2.35 -2.87
CA ASN A 218 -1.36 1.46 -3.97
C ASN A 218 -1.81 0.06 -3.49
N SER A 219 -2.73 0.00 -2.53
CA SER A 219 -3.32 -1.27 -2.06
C SER A 219 -4.72 -1.04 -1.48
N THR A 220 -5.76 -1.39 -2.23
CA THR A 220 -7.15 -1.30 -1.76
C THR A 220 -7.43 -2.20 -0.56
N ASP A 221 -6.73 -3.33 -0.43
CA ASP A 221 -6.87 -4.23 0.71
C ASP A 221 -6.29 -3.62 1.98
N THR A 222 -5.12 -2.99 1.88
CA THR A 222 -4.49 -2.28 3.00
C THR A 222 -5.31 -1.05 3.40
N ILE A 223 -5.79 -0.28 2.42
CA ILE A 223 -6.69 0.87 2.66
C ILE A 223 -7.93 0.43 3.43
N HIS A 224 -8.62 -0.62 2.97
CA HIS A 224 -9.82 -1.11 3.63
C HIS A 224 -9.53 -1.57 5.08
N ARG A 225 -8.43 -2.28 5.31
CA ARG A 225 -8.00 -2.67 6.66
C ARG A 225 -7.75 -1.46 7.56
N MET A 226 -7.06 -0.43 7.05
CA MET A 226 -6.83 0.82 7.78
C MET A 226 -8.14 1.51 8.15
N ILE A 227 -9.08 1.62 7.20
CA ILE A 227 -10.40 2.23 7.43
C ILE A 227 -11.14 1.52 8.57
N CYS A 228 -11.23 0.20 8.53
CA CYS A 228 -11.88 -0.61 9.56
C CYS A 228 -11.15 -0.50 10.91
N THR A 229 -9.81 -0.59 10.90
CA THR A 229 -9.00 -0.52 12.12
C THR A 229 -9.13 0.84 12.82
N TYR A 230 -9.16 1.93 12.05
CA TYR A 230 -9.25 3.29 12.60
C TYR A 230 -10.70 3.75 12.84
N LYS A 231 -11.71 2.98 12.39
CA LYS A 231 -13.15 3.31 12.50
C LYS A 231 -13.48 4.67 11.86
N ILE A 232 -13.00 4.87 10.63
CA ILE A 232 -13.12 6.14 9.89
C ILE A 232 -14.04 6.07 8.67
N GLU A 233 -14.88 5.04 8.53
CA GLU A 233 -15.72 4.76 7.37
C GLU A 233 -16.57 5.96 6.95
N LYS A 234 -17.03 6.76 7.92
CA LYS A 234 -17.90 7.93 7.69
C LYS A 234 -17.15 9.22 7.35
N ARG A 235 -15.82 9.25 7.55
CA ARG A 235 -14.95 10.44 7.43
C ARG A 235 -13.94 10.32 6.31
N CYS A 236 -13.98 9.25 5.52
CA CYS A 236 -13.04 9.06 4.45
C CYS A 236 -13.70 8.70 3.13
N LYS A 237 -13.00 8.97 2.04
CA LYS A 237 -13.30 8.52 0.68
C LYS A 237 -12.12 7.74 0.11
N VAL A 238 -12.40 6.82 -0.83
CA VAL A 238 -11.38 6.06 -1.52
C VAL A 238 -11.53 6.27 -3.03
N PHE A 239 -10.46 6.74 -3.68
CA PHE A 239 -10.37 6.96 -5.11
C PHE A 239 -9.51 5.85 -5.74
N CYS A 240 -10.13 4.99 -6.54
CA CYS A 240 -9.48 3.81 -7.08
C CYS A 240 -10.08 3.38 -8.43
N SER A 241 -9.60 2.28 -9.02
CA SER A 241 -10.15 1.75 -10.27
C SER A 241 -11.60 1.26 -10.09
N TYR A 242 -12.36 1.21 -11.18
CA TYR A 242 -13.75 0.73 -11.18
C TYR A 242 -13.89 -0.68 -10.57
N GLU A 243 -12.95 -1.58 -10.88
CA GLU A 243 -12.96 -2.93 -10.29
C GLU A 243 -12.68 -2.90 -8.77
N SER A 244 -11.79 -2.01 -8.32
CA SER A 244 -11.53 -1.81 -6.89
C SER A 244 -12.75 -1.20 -6.17
N VAL A 245 -13.49 -0.30 -6.82
CA VAL A 245 -14.78 0.22 -6.30
C VAL A 245 -15.77 -0.91 -6.07
N LYS A 246 -15.95 -1.80 -7.05
CA LYS A 246 -16.82 -2.98 -6.91
C LYS A 246 -16.39 -3.88 -5.74
N LYS A 247 -15.07 -4.09 -5.61
CA LYS A 247 -14.49 -4.91 -4.53
C LYS A 247 -14.76 -4.31 -3.14
N LEU A 248 -14.58 -2.99 -2.99
CA LEU A 248 -14.84 -2.28 -1.73
C LEU A 248 -16.32 -2.26 -1.37
N ARG A 249 -17.21 -2.05 -2.35
CA ARG A 249 -18.67 -2.10 -2.15
C ARG A 249 -19.16 -3.49 -1.71
N LYS A 250 -18.56 -4.58 -2.21
CA LYS A 250 -18.84 -5.94 -1.73
C LYS A 250 -18.41 -6.19 -0.27
N ARG A 251 -17.59 -5.30 0.29
CA ARG A 251 -17.14 -5.30 1.69
C ARG A 251 -17.84 -4.24 2.53
N ASP A 252 -19.04 -3.82 2.09
CA ASP A 252 -19.88 -2.83 2.76
C ASP A 252 -19.27 -1.42 2.87
N PHE A 253 -18.26 -1.10 2.04
CA PHE A 253 -17.72 0.26 1.97
C PHE A 253 -18.23 0.98 0.71
N SER A 254 -19.21 1.88 0.89
CA SER A 254 -19.92 2.58 -0.20
C SER A 254 -19.20 3.84 -0.71
N ARG A 255 -18.27 4.41 0.07
CA ARG A 255 -17.60 5.69 -0.24
C ARG A 255 -16.34 5.51 -1.08
N ALA A 256 -16.42 4.62 -2.09
CA ALA A 256 -15.39 4.37 -3.07
C ALA A 256 -15.82 4.88 -4.45
N TYR A 257 -14.92 5.58 -5.16
CA TYR A 257 -15.18 6.29 -6.41
C TYR A 257 -14.11 6.00 -7.46
N SER A 258 -14.52 5.90 -8.71
CA SER A 258 -13.61 5.70 -9.86
C SER A 258 -13.29 6.99 -10.61
N SER A 259 -13.95 8.09 -10.27
CA SER A 259 -13.70 9.48 -10.70
C SER A 259 -13.40 10.34 -9.48
N LEU A 260 -12.78 11.52 -9.71
CA LEU A 260 -12.55 12.47 -8.65
C LEU A 260 -13.88 13.14 -8.26
N GLU A 261 -14.23 13.04 -6.99
CA GLU A 261 -15.35 13.71 -6.35
C GLU A 261 -14.82 14.74 -5.36
N GLU A 262 -15.72 15.55 -4.80
CA GLU A 262 -15.39 16.46 -3.69
C GLU A 262 -14.65 15.69 -2.58
N LEU A 263 -13.55 16.26 -2.08
CA LEU A 263 -12.74 15.62 -1.05
C LEU A 263 -13.46 15.66 0.32
N ASP A 264 -13.15 14.66 1.12
CA ASP A 264 -13.53 14.59 2.53
C ASP A 264 -12.36 14.99 3.44
N GLU A 265 -12.51 14.87 4.74
CA GLU A 265 -11.43 15.07 5.71
C GLU A 265 -10.22 14.16 5.42
N ILE A 266 -10.49 12.90 5.05
CA ILE A 266 -9.47 11.89 4.72
C ILE A 266 -9.78 11.27 3.37
N ASN A 267 -8.79 11.24 2.48
CA ASN A 267 -8.96 10.74 1.12
C ASN A 267 -7.84 9.78 0.77
N PHE A 268 -8.19 8.55 0.41
CA PHE A 268 -7.24 7.57 -0.06
C PHE A 268 -7.20 7.51 -1.58
N PHE A 269 -6.01 7.46 -2.15
CA PHE A 269 -5.77 7.39 -3.59
C PHE A 269 -4.91 6.18 -3.93
N THR A 270 -5.33 5.39 -4.92
CA THR A 270 -4.50 4.32 -5.50
C THR A 270 -3.73 4.83 -6.72
N SER A 271 -2.83 4.01 -7.28
CA SER A 271 -1.95 4.36 -8.40
C SER A 271 -2.66 4.99 -9.60
N ARG A 272 -3.93 4.67 -9.84
CA ARG A 272 -4.74 5.31 -10.88
C ARG A 272 -4.76 6.84 -10.77
N PHE A 273 -4.61 7.39 -9.57
CA PHE A 273 -4.69 8.82 -9.27
C PHE A 273 -3.32 9.46 -9.00
N PHE A 274 -2.21 8.73 -9.15
CA PHE A 274 -0.88 9.29 -8.90
C PHE A 274 -0.48 10.32 -9.95
N SER A 275 -0.92 10.14 -11.19
CA SER A 275 -0.56 11.02 -12.32
C SER A 275 -1.74 11.56 -13.13
N ALA A 276 -2.98 11.18 -12.81
CA ALA A 276 -4.08 11.24 -13.76
C ALA A 276 -4.98 12.48 -13.68
N VAL A 277 -4.90 13.29 -12.63
CA VAL A 277 -5.90 14.34 -12.39
C VAL A 277 -5.25 15.57 -11.78
N ASP A 278 -5.43 16.72 -12.42
CA ASP A 278 -5.16 18.00 -11.77
C ASP A 278 -6.23 18.24 -10.69
N ILE A 279 -5.81 18.41 -9.45
CA ILE A 279 -6.70 18.64 -8.32
C ILE A 279 -6.65 20.14 -7.99
N GLU A 280 -7.67 20.84 -8.43
CA GLU A 280 -7.85 22.27 -8.13
C GLU A 280 -8.81 22.40 -6.94
N LEU A 281 -8.28 22.74 -5.77
CA LEU A 281 -9.05 22.90 -4.54
C LEU A 281 -8.96 24.35 -4.05
N PRO A 282 -9.96 24.85 -3.34
CA PRO A 282 -9.91 26.21 -2.78
C PRO A 282 -8.87 26.37 -1.66
N THR A 283 -8.40 25.27 -1.08
CA THR A 283 -7.43 25.22 0.03
C THR A 283 -6.24 24.32 -0.31
N THR A 284 -5.13 24.51 0.37
CA THR A 284 -4.01 23.56 0.36
C THR A 284 -4.40 22.24 1.01
N VAL A 285 -3.61 21.20 0.77
CA VAL A 285 -3.84 19.84 1.30
C VAL A 285 -2.60 19.34 2.04
N CYS A 286 -2.79 18.36 2.91
CA CYS A 286 -1.71 17.55 3.43
C CYS A 286 -1.59 16.27 2.59
N VAL A 287 -0.40 15.99 2.06
CA VAL A 287 -0.12 14.80 1.26
C VAL A 287 0.65 13.78 2.09
N LEU A 288 0.16 12.56 2.12
CA LEU A 288 0.82 11.43 2.77
C LEU A 288 1.00 10.29 1.77
N ILE A 289 2.23 9.99 1.43
CA ILE A 289 2.59 8.81 0.64
C ILE A 289 2.88 7.66 1.62
N VAL A 290 2.48 6.44 1.27
CA VAL A 290 2.65 5.27 2.13
C VAL A 290 3.19 4.11 1.32
N THR A 291 4.37 3.60 1.72
CA THR A 291 4.95 2.36 1.24
C THR A 291 5.04 1.37 2.39
N ASP A 292 4.34 0.25 2.28
CA ASP A 292 4.30 -0.78 3.31
C ASP A 292 4.67 -2.14 2.73
N LEU A 293 5.92 -2.51 2.87
CA LEU A 293 6.44 -3.78 2.36
C LEU A 293 5.92 -4.99 3.13
N SER A 294 5.44 -4.80 4.37
CA SER A 294 4.92 -5.87 5.21
C SER A 294 3.57 -6.38 4.71
N PHE A 295 2.70 -5.47 4.25
CA PHE A 295 1.35 -5.82 3.77
C PHE A 295 1.27 -5.96 2.25
N ALA A 296 2.06 -5.17 1.52
CA ALA A 296 1.96 -5.12 0.07
C ALA A 296 3.26 -4.60 -0.57
N ALA A 297 4.13 -5.51 -0.99
CA ALA A 297 5.42 -5.16 -1.61
C ALA A 297 5.29 -4.29 -2.88
N HIS A 298 4.11 -4.30 -3.53
CA HIS A 298 3.81 -3.49 -4.71
C HIS A 298 3.41 -2.03 -4.38
N THR A 299 3.49 -1.61 -3.12
CA THR A 299 3.22 -0.23 -2.71
C THR A 299 4.45 0.67 -2.79
N VAL A 300 5.57 0.14 -3.28
CA VAL A 300 6.76 0.95 -3.55
C VAL A 300 6.43 2.10 -4.49
N ILE A 301 7.01 3.26 -4.21
CA ILE A 301 6.82 4.50 -4.97
C ILE A 301 8.17 4.96 -5.51
N ASP A 302 8.24 5.35 -6.77
CA ASP A 302 9.44 5.99 -7.31
C ASP A 302 9.55 7.44 -6.77
N PRO A 303 10.60 7.76 -5.99
CA PRO A 303 10.81 9.10 -5.44
C PRO A 303 10.92 10.21 -6.50
N THR A 304 11.48 9.89 -7.66
CA THR A 304 11.82 10.88 -8.70
C THR A 304 10.77 11.00 -9.79
N THR A 305 9.81 10.08 -9.85
CA THR A 305 8.70 10.14 -10.80
C THR A 305 7.36 10.20 -10.09
N GLU A 306 6.89 9.11 -9.49
CA GLU A 306 5.55 9.03 -8.88
C GLU A 306 5.35 10.03 -7.74
N ALA A 307 6.34 10.17 -6.82
CA ALA A 307 6.22 11.12 -5.72
C ALA A 307 6.15 12.57 -6.23
N VAL A 308 6.93 12.92 -7.25
CA VAL A 308 6.89 14.23 -7.91
C VAL A 308 5.53 14.48 -8.57
N GLN A 309 5.00 13.48 -9.26
CA GLN A 309 3.68 13.54 -9.88
C GLN A 309 2.58 13.71 -8.85
N ILE A 310 2.59 12.92 -7.76
CA ILE A 310 1.62 13.00 -6.67
C ILE A 310 1.56 14.42 -6.09
N VAL A 311 2.69 14.98 -5.69
CA VAL A 311 2.75 16.32 -5.09
C VAL A 311 2.36 17.40 -6.12
N GLY A 312 2.80 17.25 -7.37
CA GLY A 312 2.53 18.19 -8.45
C GLY A 312 1.06 18.25 -8.93
N ARG A 313 0.19 17.32 -8.51
CA ARG A 313 -1.25 17.33 -8.87
C ARG A 313 -2.06 18.41 -8.17
N PHE A 314 -1.61 18.87 -7.01
CA PHE A 314 -2.32 19.88 -6.25
C PHE A 314 -1.92 21.29 -6.71
N ARG A 315 -2.70 21.85 -7.63
CA ARG A 315 -2.36 23.13 -8.31
C ARG A 315 -2.34 24.34 -7.38
N ASN A 316 -3.09 24.30 -6.29
CA ASN A 316 -3.10 25.36 -5.27
C ASN A 316 -2.10 25.14 -4.14
N GLY A 317 -1.22 24.14 -4.30
CA GLY A 317 -0.13 23.85 -3.39
C GLY A 317 -0.45 22.77 -2.35
N VAL A 318 0.61 22.31 -1.73
CA VAL A 318 0.61 21.32 -0.65
C VAL A 318 1.13 22.01 0.61
N GLU A 319 0.39 21.90 1.72
CA GLU A 319 0.77 22.46 3.02
C GLU A 319 1.93 21.66 3.62
N ASP A 320 1.71 20.34 3.75
CA ASP A 320 2.69 19.40 4.26
C ASP A 320 2.72 18.16 3.35
N ALA A 321 3.91 17.67 3.04
CA ALA A 321 4.11 16.39 2.34
C ALA A 321 4.98 15.46 3.18
N ALA A 322 4.53 14.22 3.34
CA ALA A 322 5.28 13.19 4.05
C ALA A 322 5.23 11.85 3.32
N HIS A 323 6.28 11.05 3.44
CA HIS A 323 6.31 9.67 3.02
C HIS A 323 6.64 8.76 4.20
N ILE A 324 5.69 7.92 4.60
CA ILE A 324 5.91 6.84 5.54
C ILE A 324 6.34 5.60 4.76
N PHE A 325 7.47 5.02 5.09
CA PHE A 325 7.96 3.84 4.40
C PHE A 325 8.66 2.85 5.31
N SER A 326 8.54 1.58 4.96
CA SER A 326 9.32 0.49 5.53
C SER A 326 10.38 0.02 4.53
N THR A 327 11.43 -0.62 5.03
CA THR A 327 12.50 -1.23 4.21
C THR A 327 12.62 -2.72 4.48
N ASN A 328 13.14 -3.45 3.50
CA ASN A 328 13.45 -4.87 3.65
C ASN A 328 14.80 -5.17 3.01
N LYS A 329 15.84 -5.36 3.84
CA LYS A 329 17.21 -5.67 3.41
C LYS A 329 17.32 -7.00 2.65
N GLU A 330 16.39 -7.92 2.89
CA GLU A 330 16.36 -9.25 2.26
C GLU A 330 15.48 -9.28 1.00
N MET A 331 14.94 -8.13 0.58
CA MET A 331 14.11 -8.08 -0.61
C MET A 331 14.93 -8.48 -1.85
N PRO A 332 14.50 -9.52 -2.60
CA PRO A 332 15.24 -9.97 -3.76
C PRO A 332 15.19 -8.90 -4.86
N CYS A 333 16.32 -8.32 -5.18
CA CYS A 333 16.49 -7.35 -6.27
C CYS A 333 17.52 -7.88 -7.28
N LYS A 334 17.18 -7.81 -8.56
CA LYS A 334 18.07 -8.20 -9.65
C LYS A 334 18.83 -7.00 -10.18
N SER A 335 20.08 -7.21 -10.61
CA SER A 335 20.81 -6.20 -11.37
C SER A 335 20.25 -6.07 -12.79
N ARG A 336 20.59 -4.97 -13.46
CA ARG A 336 20.19 -4.75 -14.86
C ARG A 336 20.72 -5.87 -15.77
N GLU A 337 21.94 -6.33 -15.51
CA GLU A 337 22.62 -7.40 -16.24
C GLU A 337 21.92 -8.76 -16.04
N GLU A 338 21.50 -9.06 -14.81
CA GLU A 338 20.75 -10.28 -14.49
C GLU A 338 19.37 -10.30 -15.15
N ILE A 339 18.69 -9.14 -15.18
CA ILE A 339 17.40 -9.01 -15.87
C ILE A 339 17.60 -9.20 -17.38
N ALA A 340 18.61 -8.52 -17.96
CA ALA A 340 18.93 -8.63 -19.39
C ALA A 340 19.23 -10.07 -19.78
N ALA A 341 20.14 -10.74 -19.08
CA ALA A 341 20.48 -12.13 -19.33
C ALA A 341 19.26 -13.05 -19.28
N ARG A 342 18.42 -12.91 -18.25
CA ARG A 342 17.19 -13.71 -18.14
C ARG A 342 16.23 -13.45 -19.30
N LEU A 343 16.00 -12.18 -19.67
CA LEU A 343 15.08 -11.83 -20.74
C LEU A 343 15.61 -12.31 -22.10
N GLU A 344 16.92 -12.23 -22.34
CA GLU A 344 17.58 -12.74 -23.56
C GLU A 344 17.45 -14.27 -23.67
N GLU A 345 17.64 -15.00 -22.58
CA GLU A 345 17.41 -16.45 -22.55
C GLU A 345 15.93 -16.79 -22.86
N CYS A 346 14.98 -16.08 -22.24
CA CYS A 346 13.55 -16.27 -22.51
C CYS A 346 13.20 -15.92 -23.96
N GLU A 347 13.81 -14.87 -24.52
CA GLU A 347 13.64 -14.49 -25.94
C GLU A 347 14.13 -15.59 -26.89
N ALA A 348 15.32 -16.14 -26.60
CA ALA A 348 15.89 -17.21 -27.41
C ALA A 348 14.97 -18.45 -27.43
N VAL A 349 14.45 -18.85 -26.26
CA VAL A 349 13.50 -19.97 -26.15
C VAL A 349 12.20 -19.65 -26.90
N TYR A 350 11.64 -18.45 -26.73
CA TYR A 350 10.42 -18.03 -27.43
C TYR A 350 10.59 -18.08 -28.94
N LYS A 351 11.71 -17.56 -29.46
CA LYS A 351 12.05 -17.59 -30.90
C LYS A 351 12.25 -19.01 -31.43
N GLN A 352 12.83 -19.93 -30.67
CA GLN A 352 12.92 -21.33 -31.04
C GLN A 352 11.55 -21.97 -31.21
N VAL A 353 10.63 -21.74 -30.26
CA VAL A 353 9.25 -22.25 -30.35
C VAL A 353 8.54 -21.66 -31.56
N LEU A 354 8.75 -20.38 -31.87
CA LEU A 354 8.21 -19.71 -33.05
C LEU A 354 8.68 -20.36 -34.37
N GLN A 355 9.93 -20.84 -34.42
CA GLN A 355 10.53 -21.46 -35.61
C GLN A 355 10.14 -22.93 -35.81
N ILE A 356 9.48 -23.58 -34.84
CA ILE A 356 9.05 -24.96 -34.99
C ILE A 356 8.00 -25.03 -36.10
N GLU A 357 8.33 -25.76 -37.17
CA GLU A 357 7.38 -26.06 -38.21
C GLU A 357 6.26 -26.98 -37.67
N ALA A 358 5.03 -26.55 -37.80
CA ALA A 358 3.87 -27.28 -37.33
C ALA A 358 2.77 -27.21 -38.37
N SER A 359 2.06 -28.32 -38.56
CA SER A 359 0.89 -28.43 -39.46
C SER A 359 -0.29 -29.06 -38.73
N GLY A 360 -1.50 -28.70 -39.12
CA GLY A 360 -2.73 -29.23 -38.52
C GLY A 360 -2.81 -28.97 -37.02
N ALA A 361 -3.10 -29.99 -36.21
CA ALA A 361 -3.18 -29.89 -34.74
C ALA A 361 -1.89 -29.40 -34.07
N GLY A 362 -0.73 -29.56 -34.72
CA GLY A 362 0.55 -29.02 -34.23
C GLY A 362 0.61 -27.49 -34.26
N CYS A 363 -0.09 -26.83 -35.20
CA CYS A 363 -0.21 -25.36 -35.23
C CYS A 363 -0.91 -24.84 -34.00
N ASP A 364 -1.99 -25.47 -33.57
CA ASP A 364 -2.76 -25.11 -32.38
C ASP A 364 -1.94 -25.33 -31.13
N THR A 365 -1.19 -26.44 -31.03
CA THR A 365 -0.30 -26.74 -29.90
C THR A 365 0.81 -25.70 -29.79
N ARG A 366 1.43 -25.29 -30.90
CA ARG A 366 2.44 -24.24 -30.93
C ARG A 366 1.87 -22.90 -30.49
N ALA A 367 0.70 -22.52 -30.99
CA ALA A 367 0.03 -21.29 -30.62
C ALA A 367 -0.30 -21.26 -29.12
N GLN A 368 -0.81 -22.36 -28.56
CA GLN A 368 -1.07 -22.50 -27.12
C GLN A 368 0.22 -22.43 -26.30
N ALA A 369 1.32 -23.04 -26.76
CA ALA A 369 2.59 -22.98 -26.08
C ALA A 369 3.13 -21.54 -26.02
N LEU A 370 3.07 -20.80 -27.13
CA LEU A 370 3.47 -19.39 -27.19
C LEU A 370 2.59 -18.49 -26.32
N GLU A 371 1.25 -18.74 -26.29
CA GLU A 371 0.32 -18.03 -25.41
C GLU A 371 0.63 -18.26 -23.92
N GLY A 372 1.04 -19.47 -23.55
CA GLY A 372 1.38 -19.83 -22.18
C GLY A 372 2.76 -19.33 -21.72
N MET A 373 3.58 -18.79 -22.62
CA MET A 373 4.89 -18.26 -22.25
C MET A 373 4.78 -16.83 -21.71
N ASP A 374 5.21 -16.58 -20.48
CA ASP A 374 5.27 -15.24 -19.88
C ASP A 374 6.05 -14.22 -20.73
N TYR A 375 7.02 -14.71 -21.53
CA TYR A 375 7.81 -13.86 -22.40
C TYR A 375 7.01 -13.25 -23.57
N LYS A 376 5.85 -13.77 -23.92
CA LYS A 376 5.00 -13.25 -25.00
C LYS A 376 4.74 -11.73 -24.85
N ARG A 377 4.53 -11.26 -23.63
CA ARG A 377 4.29 -9.83 -23.34
C ARG A 377 5.48 -8.92 -23.64
N PHE A 378 6.69 -9.49 -23.77
CA PHE A 378 7.93 -8.78 -24.13
C PHE A 378 8.16 -8.73 -25.64
N MET A 379 7.23 -9.23 -26.43
CA MET A 379 7.27 -9.24 -27.89
C MET A 379 6.14 -8.37 -28.47
N ASN A 380 6.45 -7.63 -29.52
CA ASN A 380 5.46 -6.95 -30.34
C ASN A 380 4.70 -7.95 -31.25
N ALA A 381 3.59 -7.53 -31.84
CA ALA A 381 2.79 -8.38 -32.73
C ALA A 381 3.57 -8.81 -33.99
N ASP A 382 4.54 -8.05 -34.45
CA ASP A 382 5.41 -8.33 -35.59
C ASP A 382 6.59 -9.27 -35.26
N GLY A 383 6.67 -9.73 -34.00
CA GLY A 383 7.74 -10.59 -33.53
C GLY A 383 9.05 -9.88 -33.15
N THR A 384 9.04 -8.55 -33.12
CA THR A 384 10.17 -7.76 -32.61
C THR A 384 10.09 -7.60 -31.08
N ARG A 385 11.21 -7.22 -30.47
CA ARG A 385 11.29 -6.96 -29.02
C ARG A 385 10.46 -5.75 -28.63
N ASN A 386 9.63 -5.89 -27.59
CA ASN A 386 8.94 -4.77 -26.95
C ASN A 386 9.88 -4.10 -25.93
N TRP A 387 10.60 -3.09 -26.35
CA TRP A 387 11.57 -2.38 -25.53
C TRP A 387 10.96 -1.71 -24.30
N PHE A 388 9.73 -1.22 -24.39
CA PHE A 388 9.04 -0.59 -23.25
C PHE A 388 8.75 -1.61 -22.13
N MET A 389 8.45 -2.86 -22.47
CA MET A 389 8.31 -3.93 -21.49
C MET A 389 9.66 -4.31 -20.85
N TRP A 390 10.73 -4.27 -21.63
CA TRP A 390 12.08 -4.48 -21.09
C TRP A 390 12.47 -3.36 -20.13
N ASP A 391 12.23 -2.12 -20.51
CA ASP A 391 12.49 -0.94 -19.67
C ASP A 391 11.63 -0.96 -18.39
N ASN A 392 10.37 -1.42 -18.48
CA ASN A 392 9.53 -1.62 -17.31
C ASN A 392 10.13 -2.64 -16.33
N ALA A 393 10.64 -3.77 -16.83
CA ALA A 393 11.28 -4.76 -15.97
C ALA A 393 12.53 -4.21 -15.27
N TYR A 394 13.30 -3.36 -15.94
CA TYR A 394 14.44 -2.66 -15.33
C TYR A 394 14.00 -1.63 -14.30
N ASP A 395 12.96 -0.86 -14.59
CA ASP A 395 12.44 0.20 -13.74
C ASP A 395 11.84 -0.37 -12.45
N ASP A 396 11.05 -1.43 -12.53
CA ASP A 396 10.49 -2.14 -11.38
C ASP A 396 11.57 -2.61 -10.39
N GLU A 397 12.65 -3.22 -10.89
CA GLU A 397 13.73 -3.69 -10.03
C GLU A 397 14.60 -2.53 -9.49
N ARG A 398 14.75 -1.45 -10.26
CA ARG A 398 15.40 -0.21 -9.81
C ARG A 398 14.66 0.41 -8.62
N ILE A 399 13.32 0.53 -8.72
CA ILE A 399 12.49 1.09 -7.65
C ILE A 399 12.53 0.18 -6.42
N LYS A 400 12.39 -1.13 -6.57
CA LYS A 400 12.49 -2.08 -5.46
C LYS A 400 13.82 -1.93 -4.71
N ARG A 401 14.93 -1.76 -5.42
CA ARG A 401 16.26 -1.60 -4.81
C ARG A 401 16.33 -0.43 -3.85
N TYR A 402 15.64 0.67 -4.10
CA TYR A 402 15.64 1.80 -3.15
C TYR A 402 15.13 1.38 -1.77
N TYR A 403 14.15 0.49 -1.70
CA TYR A 403 13.54 0.06 -0.45
C TYR A 403 14.27 -1.10 0.25
N THR A 404 15.47 -1.45 -0.19
CA THR A 404 16.36 -2.33 0.58
C THR A 404 17.07 -1.59 1.70
N ASP A 405 17.23 -0.27 1.60
CA ASP A 405 17.88 0.57 2.60
C ASP A 405 17.25 1.96 2.66
N ALA A 406 17.07 2.49 3.87
CA ALA A 406 16.47 3.81 4.08
C ALA A 406 17.31 4.95 3.49
N GLU A 407 18.64 4.80 3.46
CA GLU A 407 19.55 5.78 2.88
C GLU A 407 19.36 5.90 1.38
N LEU A 408 19.18 4.78 0.67
CA LEU A 408 18.89 4.79 -0.78
C LEU A 408 17.59 5.54 -1.08
N VAL A 409 16.55 5.34 -0.28
CA VAL A 409 15.29 6.09 -0.43
C VAL A 409 15.55 7.59 -0.23
N ARG A 410 16.30 7.97 0.80
CA ARG A 410 16.64 9.36 1.10
C ARG A 410 17.44 10.02 -0.02
N GLU A 411 18.45 9.35 -0.54
CA GLU A 411 19.27 9.85 -1.65
C GLU A 411 18.44 10.09 -2.92
N GLU A 412 17.52 9.18 -3.24
CA GLU A 412 16.65 9.35 -4.40
C GLU A 412 15.66 10.51 -4.21
N TYR A 413 15.04 10.64 -3.02
CA TYR A 413 14.16 11.77 -2.73
C TYR A 413 14.89 13.11 -2.79
N ALA A 414 16.14 13.19 -2.33
CA ALA A 414 16.94 14.42 -2.35
C ALA A 414 17.20 14.96 -3.77
N LYS A 415 17.06 14.15 -4.82
CA LYS A 415 17.16 14.60 -6.20
C LYS A 415 16.02 15.55 -6.59
N ALA A 416 14.80 15.33 -6.04
CA ALA A 416 13.58 16.05 -6.43
C ALA A 416 12.96 16.88 -5.30
N PHE A 417 13.34 16.67 -4.05
CA PHE A 417 12.75 17.29 -2.85
C PHE A 417 13.82 17.84 -1.91
N HIS A 418 13.44 18.82 -1.09
CA HIS A 418 14.14 19.11 0.16
C HIS A 418 13.65 18.13 1.23
N THR A 419 14.52 17.27 1.73
CA THR A 419 14.13 16.16 2.58
C THR A 419 14.56 16.37 4.02
N ASP A 420 13.63 16.17 4.97
CA ASP A 420 13.89 15.87 6.35
C ASP A 420 13.59 14.39 6.60
N CYS A 421 14.47 13.69 7.32
CA CYS A 421 14.30 12.26 7.58
C CYS A 421 14.27 11.96 9.06
N THR A 422 13.30 11.14 9.48
CA THR A 422 13.22 10.61 10.85
C THR A 422 13.11 9.08 10.79
N GLU A 423 13.73 8.42 11.78
CA GLU A 423 13.69 6.96 11.88
C GLU A 423 12.99 6.55 13.19
N HIS A 424 12.06 5.62 13.05
CA HIS A 424 11.25 5.11 14.15
C HIS A 424 11.07 3.60 14.03
N ILE A 425 12.02 2.86 14.59
CA ILE A 425 12.00 1.40 14.63
C ILE A 425 11.51 0.95 16.00
N TYR A 426 10.45 0.18 16.00
CA TYR A 426 9.76 -0.27 17.20
C TYR A 426 10.00 -1.75 17.48
N PRO A 427 9.91 -2.16 18.76
CA PRO A 427 10.07 -3.56 19.17
C PRO A 427 9.03 -4.50 18.54
N LEU A 428 7.84 -3.98 18.20
CA LEU A 428 6.76 -4.71 17.55
C LEU A 428 6.49 -4.09 16.18
N SER A 429 6.69 -4.88 15.13
CA SER A 429 6.59 -4.46 13.73
C SER A 429 5.23 -4.77 13.11
N ASP A 430 4.96 -4.23 11.92
CA ASP A 430 3.81 -4.64 11.11
C ASP A 430 3.90 -6.11 10.68
N CYS A 431 5.11 -6.68 10.55
CA CYS A 431 5.29 -8.11 10.32
C CYS A 431 4.79 -8.97 11.49
N ASP A 432 5.04 -8.55 12.74
CA ASP A 432 4.52 -9.22 13.93
C ASP A 432 3.00 -9.21 13.95
N ARG A 433 2.38 -8.09 13.56
CA ARG A 433 0.91 -7.98 13.41
C ARG A 433 0.37 -8.92 12.34
N LEU A 434 1.03 -9.00 11.17
CA LEU A 434 0.65 -9.93 10.09
C LEU A 434 0.72 -11.37 10.54
N GLN A 435 1.76 -11.74 11.28
CA GLN A 435 1.92 -13.09 11.80
C GLN A 435 0.75 -13.46 12.70
N ARG A 436 0.35 -12.57 13.62
CA ARG A 436 -0.79 -12.77 14.53
C ARG A 436 -2.12 -12.94 13.79
N ILE A 437 -2.37 -12.18 12.72
CA ILE A 437 -3.65 -12.22 11.97
C ILE A 437 -3.66 -13.25 10.83
N ASN A 438 -2.62 -14.07 10.70
CA ASN A 438 -2.53 -15.08 9.66
C ASN A 438 -3.63 -16.16 9.87
N PRO A 439 -4.59 -16.32 8.92
CA PRO A 439 -5.68 -17.27 9.07
C PRO A 439 -5.25 -18.74 9.02
N ARG A 440 -4.01 -19.03 8.61
CA ARG A 440 -3.44 -20.38 8.56
C ARG A 440 -2.72 -20.77 9.86
N LEU A 441 -2.56 -19.83 10.78
CA LEU A 441 -1.87 -20.07 12.05
C LEU A 441 -2.72 -21.02 12.91
N LYS A 442 -2.12 -22.09 13.42
CA LYS A 442 -2.80 -22.98 14.35
C LYS A 442 -3.02 -22.28 15.68
N MET A 443 -4.10 -22.61 16.39
CA MET A 443 -4.46 -21.96 17.66
C MET A 443 -3.33 -21.91 18.68
N LYS A 444 -2.55 -22.97 18.81
CA LYS A 444 -1.40 -23.02 19.71
C LYS A 444 -0.29 -22.03 19.30
N GLU A 445 -0.04 -21.93 18.00
CA GLU A 445 0.94 -20.99 17.45
C GLU A 445 0.46 -19.55 17.61
N LEU A 446 -0.84 -19.31 17.40
CA LEU A 446 -1.47 -18.02 17.66
C LEU A 446 -1.34 -17.61 19.13
N PHE A 447 -1.61 -18.52 20.07
CA PHE A 447 -1.49 -18.24 21.49
C PHE A 447 -0.04 -17.92 21.90
N ARG A 448 0.93 -18.67 21.35
CA ARG A 448 2.36 -18.37 21.56
C ARG A 448 2.72 -16.98 21.05
N GLU A 449 2.25 -16.62 19.86
CA GLU A 449 2.52 -15.32 19.26
C GLU A 449 1.89 -14.18 20.07
N ILE A 450 0.66 -14.36 20.54
CA ILE A 450 -0.01 -13.39 21.42
C ILE A 450 0.76 -13.16 22.71
N VAL A 451 1.19 -14.22 23.39
CA VAL A 451 1.96 -14.13 24.62
C VAL A 451 3.28 -13.40 24.39
N ARG A 452 4.01 -13.75 23.31
CA ARG A 452 5.26 -13.06 22.93
C ARG A 452 5.04 -11.57 22.70
N GLN A 453 3.99 -11.20 21.97
CA GLN A 453 3.69 -9.79 21.70
C GLN A 453 3.27 -9.04 22.95
N LEU A 454 2.51 -9.67 23.86
CA LEU A 454 2.18 -9.07 25.16
C LEU A 454 3.43 -8.82 26.02
N GLU A 455 4.39 -9.75 26.06
CA GLU A 455 5.65 -9.53 26.75
C GLU A 455 6.41 -8.31 26.22
N ILE A 456 6.51 -8.19 24.89
CA ILE A 456 7.16 -7.02 24.25
C ILE A 456 6.43 -5.74 24.62
N LEU A 457 5.10 -5.72 24.55
CA LEU A 457 4.29 -4.56 24.90
C LEU A 457 4.46 -4.16 26.38
N GLU A 458 4.43 -5.12 27.30
CA GLU A 458 4.57 -4.85 28.73
C GLU A 458 5.95 -4.30 29.10
N GLN A 459 6.99 -4.68 28.36
CA GLN A 459 8.34 -4.09 28.49
C GLN A 459 8.43 -2.67 27.92
N ASN A 460 7.51 -2.28 27.07
CA ASN A 460 7.50 -0.99 26.34
C ASN A 460 6.22 -0.17 26.59
N ARG A 461 5.74 -0.11 27.84
CA ARG A 461 4.47 0.57 28.23
C ARG A 461 4.44 2.07 27.92
N THR A 462 5.57 2.72 27.78
CA THR A 462 5.70 4.13 27.41
C THR A 462 5.52 4.40 25.92
N TRP A 463 5.45 3.37 25.13
CA TRP A 463 5.23 3.48 23.69
C TRP A 463 3.82 4.03 23.38
N ASN A 464 3.73 5.03 22.48
CA ASN A 464 2.48 5.70 22.14
C ASN A 464 1.38 4.77 21.62
N GLU A 465 1.77 3.68 20.95
CA GLU A 465 0.86 2.68 20.40
C GLU A 465 0.47 1.56 21.41
N TYR A 466 1.02 1.56 22.63
CA TYR A 466 0.81 0.50 23.63
C TYR A 466 -0.68 0.15 23.83
N TYR A 467 -1.50 1.15 24.14
CA TYR A 467 -2.91 0.93 24.42
C TYR A 467 -3.69 0.44 23.21
N PHE A 468 -3.36 0.96 22.04
CA PHE A 468 -4.01 0.57 20.79
C PHE A 468 -3.68 -0.89 20.42
N LEU A 469 -2.42 -1.29 20.46
CA LEU A 469 -2.00 -2.65 20.14
C LEU A 469 -2.48 -3.64 21.19
N ARG A 470 -2.50 -3.26 22.46
CA ARG A 470 -3.07 -4.08 23.52
C ARG A 470 -4.56 -4.32 23.31
N GLU A 471 -5.33 -3.28 22.97
CA GLU A 471 -6.77 -3.41 22.66
C GLU A 471 -7.00 -4.29 21.43
N GLU A 472 -6.17 -4.16 20.39
CA GLU A 472 -6.24 -5.00 19.20
C GLU A 472 -6.02 -6.48 19.52
N ILE A 473 -5.03 -6.79 20.35
CA ILE A 473 -4.75 -8.16 20.82
C ILE A 473 -5.89 -8.68 21.71
N GLN A 474 -6.39 -7.84 22.62
CA GLN A 474 -7.51 -8.18 23.50
C GLN A 474 -8.77 -8.53 22.69
N ASN A 475 -9.08 -7.75 21.65
CA ASN A 475 -10.24 -8.01 20.79
C ASN A 475 -10.11 -9.28 19.95
N GLN A 476 -8.88 -9.72 19.67
CA GLN A 476 -8.65 -10.94 18.88
C GLN A 476 -8.84 -12.22 19.69
N VAL A 477 -8.23 -12.33 20.87
CA VAL A 477 -8.30 -13.52 21.75
C VAL A 477 -8.34 -13.09 23.22
N PRO A 478 -9.48 -12.61 23.74
CA PRO A 478 -9.62 -12.10 25.11
C PRO A 478 -9.11 -13.09 26.16
N MET A 479 -9.50 -14.36 26.02
CA MET A 479 -9.18 -15.41 26.99
C MET A 479 -7.67 -15.62 27.21
N MET A 480 -6.85 -15.46 26.16
CA MET A 480 -5.39 -15.60 26.28
C MET A 480 -4.77 -14.37 26.95
N VAL A 481 -5.32 -13.18 26.67
CA VAL A 481 -4.86 -11.96 27.32
C VAL A 481 -5.17 -11.99 28.81
N ASP A 482 -6.38 -12.41 29.19
CA ASP A 482 -6.77 -12.57 30.59
C ASP A 482 -5.89 -13.61 31.29
N ALA A 483 -5.60 -14.73 30.63
CA ALA A 483 -4.70 -15.75 31.14
C ALA A 483 -3.26 -15.23 31.36
N TYR A 484 -2.78 -14.42 30.41
CA TYR A 484 -1.44 -13.81 30.51
C TYR A 484 -1.31 -12.91 31.75
N TYR A 485 -2.31 -12.07 32.03
CA TYR A 485 -2.30 -11.22 33.22
C TYR A 485 -2.54 -11.99 34.52
N ALA A 486 -3.20 -13.14 34.47
CA ALA A 486 -3.45 -13.98 35.65
C ALA A 486 -2.25 -14.86 36.02
N LEU A 487 -1.53 -15.39 35.04
CA LEU A 487 -0.50 -16.43 35.29
C LEU A 487 0.91 -16.01 34.87
N GLY A 488 1.03 -15.07 33.89
CA GLY A 488 2.29 -14.73 33.25
C GLY A 488 2.71 -15.72 32.15
N ALA A 489 3.66 -15.28 31.31
CA ALA A 489 4.12 -16.04 30.15
C ALA A 489 4.70 -17.42 30.50
N ALA A 490 5.55 -17.49 31.51
CA ALA A 490 6.26 -18.71 31.89
C ALA A 490 5.29 -19.84 32.31
N GLU A 491 4.21 -19.51 33.03
CA GLU A 491 3.23 -20.51 33.47
C GLU A 491 2.37 -20.97 32.29
N ILE A 492 1.97 -20.06 31.39
CA ILE A 492 1.26 -20.43 30.16
C ILE A 492 2.09 -21.35 29.29
N GLU A 493 3.39 -21.08 29.13
CA GLU A 493 4.31 -21.94 28.38
C GLU A 493 4.46 -23.31 29.02
N ARG A 494 4.56 -23.39 30.36
CA ARG A 494 4.60 -24.67 31.12
C ARG A 494 3.37 -25.55 30.83
N HIS A 495 2.21 -24.95 30.67
CA HIS A 495 0.97 -25.61 30.24
C HIS A 495 0.86 -25.79 28.73
N ASN A 496 1.95 -25.55 27.97
CA ASN A 496 2.04 -25.76 26.53
C ASN A 496 0.92 -25.06 25.72
N TYR A 497 0.47 -23.89 26.21
CA TYR A 497 -0.61 -23.08 25.64
C TYR A 497 -1.97 -23.80 25.57
N ASN A 498 -2.20 -24.79 26.46
CA ASN A 498 -3.46 -25.54 26.55
C ASN A 498 -4.47 -24.78 27.43
N MET A 499 -5.50 -24.17 26.79
CA MET A 499 -6.50 -23.37 27.50
C MET A 499 -7.25 -24.11 28.61
N ASN A 500 -7.46 -25.45 28.49
CA ASN A 500 -8.11 -26.22 29.52
C ASN A 500 -7.24 -26.34 30.78
N GLU A 501 -5.95 -26.57 30.61
CA GLU A 501 -5.01 -26.65 31.73
C GLU A 501 -4.77 -25.26 32.35
N ILE A 502 -4.61 -24.23 31.50
CA ILE A 502 -4.50 -22.83 31.93
C ILE A 502 -5.71 -22.41 32.76
N GLY A 503 -6.93 -22.69 32.28
CA GLY A 503 -8.16 -22.38 33.01
C GLY A 503 -8.28 -23.09 34.36
N LYS A 504 -7.82 -24.34 34.45
CA LYS A 504 -7.73 -25.05 35.74
C LYS A 504 -6.76 -24.38 36.70
N GLN A 505 -5.58 -23.96 36.21
CA GLN A 505 -4.58 -23.31 37.04
C GLN A 505 -5.05 -21.92 37.54
N ILE A 506 -5.74 -21.14 36.69
CA ILE A 506 -6.33 -19.87 37.11
C ILE A 506 -7.32 -20.08 38.25
N GLN A 507 -8.23 -21.05 38.10
CA GLN A 507 -9.22 -21.37 39.12
C GLN A 507 -8.58 -21.89 40.42
N GLU A 508 -7.51 -22.68 40.32
CA GLU A 508 -6.76 -23.10 41.51
C GLU A 508 -6.13 -21.93 42.23
N ASN A 509 -5.52 -20.99 41.51
CA ASN A 509 -4.92 -19.79 42.09
C ASN A 509 -5.99 -18.87 42.73
N GLU A 510 -7.15 -18.66 42.05
CA GLU A 510 -8.26 -17.90 42.62
C GLU A 510 -8.81 -18.56 43.89
N SER A 511 -8.97 -19.88 43.84
CA SER A 511 -9.42 -20.67 45.03
C SER A 511 -8.46 -20.50 46.19
N GLN A 512 -7.16 -20.55 45.93
CA GLN A 512 -6.11 -20.38 46.95
C GLN A 512 -6.14 -18.96 47.55
N GLN A 513 -6.25 -17.96 46.71
CA GLN A 513 -6.35 -16.55 47.16
C GLN A 513 -7.58 -16.30 48.02
N LEU A 514 -8.74 -16.84 47.62
CA LEU A 514 -9.96 -16.72 48.38
C LEU A 514 -9.85 -17.44 49.72
N LEU A 515 -9.30 -18.67 49.74
CA LEU A 515 -9.10 -19.45 50.96
C LEU A 515 -8.19 -18.74 51.97
N THR A 516 -7.19 -17.99 51.50
CA THR A 516 -6.25 -17.24 52.34
C THR A 516 -6.66 -15.78 52.58
N SER A 517 -7.80 -15.36 52.10
CA SER A 517 -8.28 -13.97 52.28
C SER A 517 -8.62 -13.69 53.76
N GLU A 518 -8.42 -12.45 54.21
CA GLU A 518 -8.70 -11.99 55.57
C GLU A 518 -10.12 -12.36 56.02
N LYS A 519 -11.12 -12.23 55.15
CA LYS A 519 -12.53 -12.57 55.46
C LYS A 519 -12.72 -14.05 55.75
N VAL A 520 -12.08 -14.94 55.00
CA VAL A 520 -12.17 -16.39 55.17
C VAL A 520 -11.35 -16.81 56.39
N CYS A 521 -10.12 -16.31 56.51
CA CYS A 521 -9.26 -16.56 57.67
C CYS A 521 -9.92 -16.10 58.98
N GLY A 522 -10.49 -14.90 59.01
CA GLY A 522 -11.22 -14.38 60.18
C GLY A 522 -12.36 -15.29 60.59
N LYS A 523 -13.16 -15.76 59.59
CA LYS A 523 -14.28 -16.68 59.87
C LYS A 523 -13.82 -18.05 60.42
N VAL A 524 -12.69 -18.55 59.92
CA VAL A 524 -12.09 -19.81 60.42
C VAL A 524 -11.61 -19.60 61.88
N TYR A 525 -10.94 -18.52 62.18
CA TYR A 525 -10.38 -18.24 63.53
C TYR A 525 -11.43 -17.80 64.55
N ASP A 526 -12.60 -17.35 64.12
CA ASP A 526 -13.75 -17.10 64.97
C ASP A 526 -14.36 -18.42 65.47
N GLN A 527 -14.36 -19.46 64.63
CA GLN A 527 -15.05 -20.71 64.93
C GLN A 527 -14.14 -21.83 65.42
N LEU A 528 -12.85 -21.79 65.10
CA LEU A 528 -11.88 -22.83 65.45
C LEU A 528 -10.68 -22.17 66.20
N LYS A 529 -10.20 -22.88 67.24
CA LYS A 529 -9.11 -22.37 68.07
C LYS A 529 -8.00 -23.42 68.23
N THR A 530 -6.80 -22.93 68.50
CA THR A 530 -5.64 -23.76 68.87
C THR A 530 -6.01 -24.64 70.04
N GLY A 531 -5.72 -25.91 69.92
CA GLY A 531 -6.04 -26.94 70.94
C GLY A 531 -7.35 -27.69 70.71
N ASP A 532 -8.20 -27.26 69.80
CA ASP A 532 -9.44 -27.96 69.48
C ASP A 532 -9.16 -29.34 68.92
N LYS A 533 -9.92 -30.38 69.42
CA LYS A 533 -9.88 -31.75 68.94
C LYS A 533 -11.20 -32.07 68.27
N LEU A 534 -11.26 -32.08 66.98
CA LEU A 534 -12.50 -32.25 66.23
C LEU A 534 -12.51 -33.54 65.39
N PRO A 535 -13.65 -34.21 65.28
CA PRO A 535 -13.80 -35.33 64.35
C PRO A 535 -13.52 -34.94 62.93
N VAL A 536 -12.83 -35.78 62.14
CA VAL A 536 -12.51 -35.55 60.73
C VAL A 536 -13.77 -35.18 59.91
N CYS A 537 -14.92 -35.77 60.19
CA CYS A 537 -16.18 -35.51 59.52
C CYS A 537 -16.71 -34.07 59.80
N VAL A 538 -16.47 -33.57 61.03
CA VAL A 538 -16.87 -32.20 61.41
C VAL A 538 -15.99 -31.19 60.69
N VAL A 539 -14.68 -31.42 60.63
CA VAL A 539 -13.75 -30.54 59.89
C VAL A 539 -14.04 -30.57 58.40
N ASN A 540 -14.36 -31.76 57.84
CA ASN A 540 -14.78 -31.86 56.43
C ASN A 540 -16.04 -31.03 56.14
N ARG A 541 -17.05 -31.15 57.00
CA ARG A 541 -18.32 -30.38 56.86
C ARG A 541 -18.04 -28.89 56.95
N PHE A 542 -17.28 -28.47 57.93
CA PHE A 542 -16.87 -27.09 58.12
C PHE A 542 -16.18 -26.51 56.87
N MET A 543 -15.24 -27.24 56.31
CA MET A 543 -14.53 -26.79 55.08
C MET A 543 -15.45 -26.74 53.87
N ASN A 544 -16.38 -27.68 53.72
CA ASN A 544 -17.39 -27.62 52.67
C ASN A 544 -18.31 -26.41 52.81
N ASP A 545 -18.82 -26.16 54.04
CA ASP A 545 -19.69 -25.02 54.33
C ASP A 545 -18.97 -23.69 54.10
N LEU A 546 -17.68 -23.62 54.45
CA LEU A 546 -16.83 -22.46 54.17
C LEU A 546 -16.71 -22.18 52.67
N ILE A 547 -16.40 -23.19 51.88
CA ILE A 547 -16.27 -23.11 50.43
C ILE A 547 -17.58 -22.66 49.80
N MET A 548 -18.72 -23.26 50.18
CA MET A 548 -20.04 -22.87 49.67
C MET A 548 -20.43 -21.45 50.08
N ARG A 549 -20.20 -21.08 51.33
CA ARG A 549 -20.58 -19.76 51.87
C ARG A 549 -19.86 -18.60 51.21
N PHE A 550 -18.59 -18.79 50.88
CA PHE A 550 -17.78 -17.75 50.23
C PHE A 550 -17.71 -17.90 48.70
N GLY A 551 -18.45 -18.86 48.11
CA GLY A 551 -18.51 -19.07 46.68
C GLY A 551 -17.15 -19.42 46.04
N ILE A 552 -16.28 -20.12 46.79
CA ILE A 552 -14.91 -20.42 46.34
C ILE A 552 -14.97 -21.48 45.23
N PRO A 553 -14.38 -21.23 44.04
CA PRO A 553 -14.46 -22.12 42.88
C PRO A 553 -13.52 -23.34 43.01
N TYR A 554 -13.68 -24.13 44.13
CA TYR A 554 -12.80 -25.24 44.46
C TYR A 554 -13.26 -26.53 43.78
N ARG A 555 -12.44 -27.11 42.90
CA ARG A 555 -12.79 -28.30 42.10
C ARG A 555 -12.30 -29.63 42.67
N LYS A 556 -11.34 -29.60 43.60
CA LYS A 556 -10.81 -30.83 44.20
C LYS A 556 -11.75 -31.32 45.32
N LYS A 557 -11.62 -32.59 45.70
CA LYS A 557 -12.37 -33.11 46.80
C LYS A 557 -11.99 -32.40 48.10
N VAL A 558 -12.98 -31.78 48.74
CA VAL A 558 -12.79 -31.12 50.03
C VAL A 558 -12.48 -32.19 51.11
N THR A 559 -11.41 -32.01 51.80
CA THR A 559 -10.96 -32.93 52.85
C THR A 559 -10.58 -32.16 54.11
N ALA A 560 -10.66 -32.82 55.26
CA ALA A 560 -10.28 -32.22 56.53
C ALA A 560 -8.81 -31.77 56.58
N LYS A 561 -7.95 -32.30 55.69
CA LYS A 561 -6.56 -31.87 55.56
C LYS A 561 -6.41 -30.40 55.07
N MET A 562 -7.45 -29.86 54.48
CA MET A 562 -7.47 -28.43 54.07
C MET A 562 -7.40 -27.49 55.28
N ILE A 563 -7.69 -27.94 56.49
CA ILE A 563 -7.49 -27.14 57.69
C ILE A 563 -6.02 -26.74 57.88
N GLY A 564 -5.10 -27.50 57.28
CA GLY A 564 -3.68 -27.20 57.25
C GLY A 564 -3.33 -25.89 56.50
N ILE A 565 -4.28 -25.26 55.81
CA ILE A 565 -4.12 -23.90 55.29
C ILE A 565 -4.06 -22.86 56.42
N TYR A 566 -4.80 -23.13 57.51
CA TYR A 566 -5.04 -22.18 58.62
C TYR A 566 -4.32 -22.54 59.90
N PHE A 567 -4.14 -23.85 60.18
CA PHE A 567 -3.55 -24.37 61.42
C PHE A 567 -2.54 -25.48 61.14
N GLU A 568 -1.46 -25.51 61.93
CA GLU A 568 -0.74 -26.77 62.12
C GLU A 568 -1.71 -27.79 62.69
N TYR A 569 -1.66 -29.05 62.27
CA TYR A 569 -2.58 -30.05 62.78
C TYR A 569 -1.91 -31.42 62.93
N LYS A 570 -2.45 -32.23 63.87
CA LYS A 570 -2.09 -33.65 64.02
C LYS A 570 -3.31 -34.51 63.92
N GLU A 571 -3.18 -35.61 63.19
CA GLU A 571 -4.23 -36.65 63.21
C GLU A 571 -4.05 -37.53 64.42
N VAL A 572 -5.06 -37.61 65.34
CA VAL A 572 -5.08 -38.40 66.54
C VAL A 572 -6.14 -39.51 66.34
N ARG A 573 -5.79 -40.79 66.66
CA ARG A 573 -6.73 -41.87 66.63
C ARG A 573 -7.10 -42.23 68.06
N THR A 574 -8.39 -42.23 68.34
CA THR A 574 -8.97 -42.86 69.56
C THR A 574 -9.62 -44.20 69.21
N ASN A 575 -9.97 -45.02 70.16
CA ASN A 575 -10.60 -46.36 69.94
C ASN A 575 -11.94 -46.29 69.18
N LYS A 576 -12.50 -45.05 68.97
CA LYS A 576 -13.84 -44.89 68.36
C LYS A 576 -13.83 -43.94 67.15
N GLN A 577 -12.81 -43.00 66.98
CA GLN A 577 -12.85 -42.00 65.98
C GLN A 577 -11.46 -41.51 65.56
N ARG A 578 -11.36 -40.98 64.30
CA ARG A 578 -10.23 -40.16 63.86
C ARG A 578 -10.54 -38.70 64.18
N LEU A 579 -9.63 -38.01 64.87
CA LEU A 579 -9.70 -36.62 65.25
C LEU A 579 -8.58 -35.83 64.62
N ILE A 580 -8.82 -34.52 64.39
CA ILE A 580 -7.82 -33.53 64.05
C ILE A 580 -7.62 -32.64 65.30
N GLU A 581 -6.40 -32.56 65.79
CA GLU A 581 -5.98 -31.64 66.84
C GLU A 581 -5.31 -30.43 66.19
N LEU A 582 -5.85 -29.24 66.45
CA LEU A 582 -5.40 -27.96 65.85
C LEU A 582 -4.23 -27.41 66.68
N GLY A 583 -3.13 -27.12 65.98
CA GLY A 583 -1.92 -26.51 66.54
C GLY A 583 -1.91 -24.97 66.38
N LYS A 584 -0.75 -24.43 66.13
CA LYS A 584 -0.60 -22.99 65.91
C LYS A 584 -1.26 -22.52 64.63
N ARG A 585 -1.72 -21.27 64.60
CA ARG A 585 -2.18 -20.61 63.38
C ARG A 585 -1.04 -20.45 62.39
N ILE A 586 -1.29 -20.68 61.12
CA ILE A 586 -0.28 -20.55 60.04
C ILE A 586 -0.33 -19.17 59.37
N ILE A 587 -1.53 -18.62 59.21
CA ILE A 587 -1.78 -17.32 58.55
C ILE A 587 -2.29 -16.30 59.58
#